data_851f45a8d40e6f36caf64e68a87d27b0
#
_entry.id   851f45a8d40e6f36caf64e68a87d27b0
#
_cell.length_a   1.000
_cell.length_b   1.000
_cell.length_c   1.000
_cell.angle_alpha   90.00
_cell.angle_beta   90.00
_cell.angle_gamma   90.00
#
_symmetry.space_group_name_H-M   'P 1'
#
loop_
_entity.id
_entity.type
_entity.pdbx_description
1 polymer ?
#
loop_
_entity_poly.entity_id
_entity_poly.type
_entity_poly.pdbx_seq_one_letter_code
_entity_poly.pdbx_strand_id
1 'polypeptide(L)'
;MATSHSERKESDPALRVKALESILAEKGLIDPKALDALVDTYENKIGPRNGAKVVAKAWVDAEYKKRLMTDATAAIKELGYSGLQGEDMVVVENTPSVHNVLVCTLCSCYPWPTLGLPPVWYKAAPYRARI
;
A
#
# COMPACT_ATOMS: atom_id res chain seq x y z
N MET A 1 35.69 6.35 -22.17
CA MET A 1 35.41 6.32 -20.71
C MET A 1 34.32 5.33 -20.51
N ALA A 2 34.65 4.15 -20.02
CA ALA A 2 33.68 3.08 -19.76
C ALA A 2 33.04 3.32 -18.38
N THR A 3 31.74 3.56 -18.36
CA THR A 3 30.98 3.62 -17.12
C THR A 3 30.83 2.19 -16.57
N SER A 4 31.57 1.90 -15.53
CA SER A 4 31.44 0.67 -14.74
C SER A 4 30.04 0.65 -14.12
N HIS A 5 29.15 -0.18 -14.65
CA HIS A 5 27.96 -0.60 -13.92
C HIS A 5 28.46 -1.46 -12.76
N SER A 6 28.48 -0.87 -11.56
CA SER A 6 28.62 -1.63 -10.32
C SER A 6 27.49 -2.62 -10.24
N GLU A 7 27.75 -3.89 -10.49
CA GLU A 7 26.81 -4.99 -10.22
C GLU A 7 26.48 -4.94 -8.73
N ARG A 8 25.27 -4.52 -8.43
CA ARG A 8 24.74 -4.49 -7.07
C ARG A 8 24.55 -5.95 -6.64
N LYS A 9 25.47 -6.47 -5.82
CA LYS A 9 25.40 -7.82 -5.29
C LYS A 9 24.05 -8.03 -4.62
N GLU A 10 23.27 -8.97 -5.14
CA GLU A 10 21.94 -9.26 -4.58
C GLU A 10 22.07 -9.69 -3.11
N SER A 11 21.12 -9.23 -2.28
CA SER A 11 21.08 -9.63 -0.88
C SER A 11 20.71 -11.12 -0.74
N ASP A 12 21.22 -11.79 0.29
CA ASP A 12 20.90 -13.20 0.59
C ASP A 12 19.37 -13.48 0.62
N PRO A 13 18.50 -12.62 1.21
CA PRO A 13 17.05 -12.78 1.11
C PRO A 13 16.51 -12.75 -0.32
N ALA A 14 17.02 -11.89 -1.19
CA ALA A 14 16.58 -11.82 -2.59
C ALA A 14 16.92 -13.11 -3.36
N LEU A 15 18.11 -13.66 -3.15
CA LEU A 15 18.51 -14.94 -3.74
C LEU A 15 17.64 -16.11 -3.26
N ARG A 16 17.27 -16.12 -1.98
CA ARG A 16 16.36 -17.14 -1.42
C ARG A 16 14.96 -17.04 -2.02
N VAL A 17 14.43 -15.83 -2.19
CA VAL A 17 13.12 -15.61 -2.86
C VAL A 17 13.16 -16.14 -4.28
N LYS A 18 14.18 -15.79 -5.08
CA LYS A 18 14.34 -16.30 -6.45
C LYS A 18 14.44 -17.82 -6.52
N ALA A 19 15.17 -18.44 -5.60
CA ALA A 19 15.29 -19.90 -5.54
C ALA A 19 13.95 -20.56 -5.23
N LEU A 20 13.18 -20.02 -4.30
CA LEU A 20 11.82 -20.50 -3.98
C LEU A 20 10.88 -20.36 -5.17
N GLU A 21 10.89 -19.19 -5.82
CA GLU A 21 10.10 -18.93 -7.02
C GLU A 21 10.40 -19.95 -8.13
N SER A 22 11.69 -20.19 -8.42
CA SER A 22 12.11 -21.18 -9.43
C SER A 22 11.58 -22.58 -9.11
N ILE A 23 11.73 -23.02 -7.86
CA ILE A 23 11.26 -24.35 -7.44
C ILE A 23 9.73 -24.47 -7.53
N LEU A 24 9.00 -23.43 -7.15
CA LEU A 24 7.54 -23.44 -7.20
C LEU A 24 7.03 -23.42 -8.64
N ALA A 25 7.68 -22.67 -9.53
CA ALA A 25 7.38 -22.65 -10.96
C ALA A 25 7.66 -24.00 -11.62
N GLU A 26 8.83 -24.63 -11.36
CA GLU A 26 9.17 -25.95 -11.86
C GLU A 26 8.17 -27.02 -11.43
N LYS A 27 7.63 -26.91 -10.22
CA LYS A 27 6.60 -27.82 -9.69
C LYS A 27 5.20 -27.50 -10.20
N GLY A 28 5.01 -26.44 -10.98
CA GLY A 28 3.70 -26.01 -11.47
C GLY A 28 2.76 -25.51 -10.38
N LEU A 29 3.31 -25.08 -9.22
CA LEU A 29 2.53 -24.57 -8.09
C LEU A 29 2.23 -23.08 -8.22
N ILE A 30 3.00 -22.35 -9.02
CA ILE A 30 2.75 -20.94 -9.35
C ILE A 30 2.89 -20.72 -10.86
N ASP A 31 2.12 -19.77 -11.37
CA ASP A 31 2.31 -19.21 -12.70
C ASP A 31 3.20 -17.96 -12.61
N PRO A 32 4.40 -17.96 -13.22
CA PRO A 32 5.30 -16.81 -13.19
C PRO A 32 4.65 -15.52 -13.68
N LYS A 33 3.79 -15.59 -14.71
CA LYS A 33 3.08 -14.40 -15.23
C LYS A 33 2.08 -13.83 -14.23
N ALA A 34 1.42 -14.69 -13.47
CA ALA A 34 0.51 -14.25 -12.42
C ALA A 34 1.29 -13.60 -11.26
N LEU A 35 2.48 -14.12 -10.95
CA LEU A 35 3.37 -13.53 -9.95
C LEU A 35 3.88 -12.16 -10.41
N ASP A 36 4.34 -12.03 -11.65
CA ASP A 36 4.78 -10.74 -12.22
C ASP A 36 3.66 -9.70 -12.19
N ALA A 37 2.42 -10.09 -12.53
CA ALA A 37 1.26 -9.20 -12.49
C ALA A 37 0.93 -8.75 -11.06
N LEU A 38 1.15 -9.62 -10.07
CA LEU A 38 0.99 -9.29 -8.66
C LEU A 38 2.06 -8.30 -8.22
N VAL A 39 3.33 -8.54 -8.55
CA VAL A 39 4.44 -7.63 -8.24
C VAL A 39 4.20 -6.26 -8.86
N ASP A 40 3.82 -6.19 -10.15
CA ASP A 40 3.49 -4.92 -10.82
C ASP A 40 2.35 -4.18 -10.10
N THR A 41 1.36 -4.91 -9.59
CA THR A 41 0.26 -4.30 -8.83
C THR A 41 0.78 -3.62 -7.56
N TYR A 42 1.62 -4.32 -6.78
CA TYR A 42 2.16 -3.78 -5.53
C TYR A 42 3.19 -2.67 -5.75
N GLU A 43 3.95 -2.70 -6.83
CA GLU A 43 4.94 -1.67 -7.14
C GLU A 43 4.33 -0.41 -7.76
N ASN A 44 3.32 -0.57 -8.62
CA ASN A 44 2.88 0.50 -9.52
C ASN A 44 1.42 0.93 -9.37
N LYS A 45 0.53 0.06 -8.86
CA LYS A 45 -0.93 0.32 -8.87
C LYS A 45 -1.51 0.65 -7.50
N ILE A 46 -0.82 0.33 -6.42
CA ILE A 46 -1.20 0.70 -5.05
C ILE A 46 -0.22 1.74 -4.48
N GLY A 47 -0.62 2.44 -3.44
CA GLY A 47 0.30 3.32 -2.74
C GLY A 47 -0.24 4.71 -2.43
N PRO A 48 0.59 5.54 -1.77
CA PRO A 48 0.17 6.84 -1.23
C PRO A 48 -0.22 7.86 -2.30
N ARG A 49 0.19 7.68 -3.56
CA ARG A 49 -0.28 8.50 -4.69
C ARG A 49 -1.79 8.39 -4.88
N ASN A 50 -2.37 7.22 -4.66
CA ASN A 50 -3.81 7.02 -4.76
C ASN A 50 -4.54 7.75 -3.62
N GLY A 51 -4.05 7.62 -2.39
CA GLY A 51 -4.56 8.38 -1.26
C GLY A 51 -4.48 9.90 -1.47
N ALA A 52 -3.37 10.39 -2.01
CA ALA A 52 -3.23 11.81 -2.35
C ALA A 52 -4.29 12.28 -3.37
N LYS A 53 -4.63 11.45 -4.37
CA LYS A 53 -5.68 11.77 -5.34
C LYS A 53 -7.07 11.77 -4.70
N VAL A 54 -7.35 10.84 -3.78
CA VAL A 54 -8.59 10.82 -3.00
C VAL A 54 -8.74 12.12 -2.20
N VAL A 55 -7.70 12.52 -1.47
CA VAL A 55 -7.69 13.75 -0.67
C VAL A 55 -7.84 14.99 -1.57
N ALA A 56 -7.08 15.08 -2.64
CA ALA A 56 -7.14 16.21 -3.58
C ALA A 56 -8.55 16.37 -4.17
N LYS A 57 -9.20 15.26 -4.56
CA LYS A 57 -10.57 15.28 -5.05
C LYS A 57 -11.54 15.76 -3.96
N ALA A 58 -11.40 15.30 -2.74
CA ALA A 58 -12.25 15.72 -1.62
C ALA A 58 -12.11 17.21 -1.29
N TRP A 59 -10.96 17.82 -1.57
CA TRP A 59 -10.76 19.26 -1.36
C TRP A 59 -11.45 20.14 -2.39
N VAL A 60 -11.66 19.65 -3.61
CA VAL A 60 -12.23 20.43 -4.71
C VAL A 60 -13.67 20.03 -5.06
N ASP A 61 -14.16 18.92 -4.52
CA ASP A 61 -15.50 18.37 -4.77
C ASP A 61 -16.20 18.05 -3.44
N ALA A 62 -17.04 18.97 -3.00
CA ALA A 62 -17.74 18.86 -1.72
C ALA A 62 -18.72 17.67 -1.66
N GLU A 63 -19.36 17.33 -2.80
CA GLU A 63 -20.25 16.17 -2.87
C GLU A 63 -19.47 14.85 -2.80
N TYR A 64 -18.31 14.78 -3.44
CA TYR A 64 -17.42 13.65 -3.27
C TYR A 64 -16.93 13.53 -1.82
N LYS A 65 -16.52 14.64 -1.19
CA LYS A 65 -16.12 14.65 0.22
C LYS A 65 -17.22 14.11 1.13
N LYS A 66 -18.46 14.52 0.91
CA LYS A 66 -19.61 14.03 1.67
C LYS A 66 -19.79 12.50 1.53
N ARG A 67 -19.71 11.97 0.31
CA ARG A 67 -19.78 10.53 0.09
C ARG A 67 -18.60 9.80 0.73
N LEU A 68 -17.40 10.35 0.60
CA LEU A 68 -16.16 9.80 1.19
C LEU A 68 -16.26 9.68 2.72
N MET A 69 -16.84 10.66 3.38
CA MET A 69 -17.03 10.64 4.84
C MET A 69 -18.19 9.73 5.28
N THR A 70 -19.10 9.39 4.38
CA THR A 70 -20.25 8.51 4.68
C THR A 70 -19.92 7.04 4.41
N ASP A 71 -19.32 6.76 3.26
CA ASP A 71 -18.87 5.42 2.83
C ASP A 71 -17.54 5.56 2.07
N ALA A 72 -16.47 5.46 2.82
CA ALA A 72 -15.13 5.63 2.27
C ALA A 72 -14.79 4.55 1.23
N THR A 73 -15.19 3.31 1.48
CA THR A 73 -14.91 2.20 0.59
C THR A 73 -15.55 2.41 -0.78
N ALA A 74 -16.83 2.74 -0.83
CA ALA A 74 -17.54 3.02 -2.08
C ALA A 74 -16.96 4.25 -2.80
N ALA A 75 -16.73 5.35 -2.10
CA ALA A 75 -16.20 6.57 -2.68
C ALA A 75 -14.78 6.44 -3.24
N ILE A 76 -13.92 5.66 -2.57
CA ILE A 76 -12.57 5.38 -3.04
C ILE A 76 -12.59 4.45 -4.26
N LYS A 77 -13.53 3.50 -4.29
CA LYS A 77 -13.76 2.61 -5.43
C LYS A 77 -14.24 3.38 -6.68
N GLU A 78 -14.97 4.49 -6.53
CA GLU A 78 -15.34 5.38 -7.67
C GLU A 78 -14.09 5.84 -8.46
N LEU A 79 -12.93 5.96 -7.79
CA LEU A 79 -11.66 6.33 -8.42
C LEU A 79 -10.85 5.14 -8.95
N GLY A 80 -11.41 3.94 -8.90
CA GLY A 80 -10.76 2.72 -9.35
C GLY A 80 -9.80 2.10 -8.31
N TYR A 81 -9.81 2.57 -7.05
CA TYR A 81 -8.93 2.05 -6.00
C TYR A 81 -9.68 1.06 -5.12
N SER A 82 -9.33 -0.21 -5.27
CA SER A 82 -9.90 -1.32 -4.51
C SER A 82 -8.89 -2.46 -4.42
N GLY A 83 -9.19 -3.49 -3.64
CA GLY A 83 -8.37 -4.69 -3.50
C GLY A 83 -8.11 -5.03 -2.05
N LEU A 84 -7.15 -5.92 -1.82
CA LEU A 84 -6.78 -6.41 -0.49
C LEU A 84 -6.55 -5.25 0.50
N GLN A 85 -7.11 -5.38 1.70
CA GLN A 85 -7.06 -4.38 2.77
C GLN A 85 -7.74 -3.05 2.39
N GLY A 86 -8.70 -3.10 1.47
CA GLY A 86 -9.51 -1.97 1.05
C GLY A 86 -11.02 -2.25 1.11
N GLU A 87 -11.41 -3.33 1.80
CA GLU A 87 -12.81 -3.77 1.90
C GLU A 87 -13.62 -2.92 2.89
N ASP A 88 -12.99 -2.49 3.99
CA ASP A 88 -13.64 -1.73 5.06
C ASP A 88 -12.82 -0.48 5.41
N MET A 89 -12.81 0.50 4.50
CA MET A 89 -12.08 1.76 4.71
C MET A 89 -12.91 2.78 5.45
N VAL A 90 -12.26 3.47 6.37
CA VAL A 90 -12.82 4.64 7.10
C VAL A 90 -11.94 5.84 6.83
N VAL A 91 -12.56 6.97 6.53
CA VAL A 91 -11.88 8.26 6.40
C VAL A 91 -12.27 9.14 7.60
N VAL A 92 -11.28 9.73 8.22
CA VAL A 92 -11.43 10.68 9.31
C VAL A 92 -10.78 12.01 8.95
N GLU A 93 -11.37 13.11 9.38
CA GLU A 93 -10.85 14.44 9.10
C GLU A 93 -10.21 15.04 10.36
N ASN A 94 -9.02 15.63 10.20
CA ASN A 94 -8.43 16.46 11.24
C ASN A 94 -9.20 17.78 11.32
N THR A 95 -9.40 18.28 12.55
CA THR A 95 -10.01 19.57 12.82
C THR A 95 -9.03 20.45 13.59
N PRO A 96 -9.32 21.73 13.83
CA PRO A 96 -8.47 22.57 14.67
C PRO A 96 -8.22 22.03 16.08
N SER A 97 -9.13 21.19 16.59
CA SER A 97 -9.06 20.60 17.94
C SER A 97 -8.80 19.10 17.97
N VAL A 98 -8.80 18.42 16.83
CA VAL A 98 -8.60 16.95 16.75
C VAL A 98 -7.57 16.60 15.69
N HIS A 99 -6.53 15.93 16.11
CA HIS A 99 -5.51 15.35 15.23
C HIS A 99 -5.59 13.83 15.27
N ASN A 100 -5.96 13.21 14.15
CA ASN A 100 -6.06 11.77 14.04
C ASN A 100 -4.68 11.18 13.71
N VAL A 101 -4.28 10.14 14.45
CA VAL A 101 -3.00 9.47 14.27
C VAL A 101 -3.25 7.96 14.09
N LEU A 102 -2.61 7.39 13.08
CA LEU A 102 -2.70 5.96 12.81
C LEU A 102 -1.71 5.19 13.67
N VAL A 103 -2.24 4.28 14.49
CA VAL A 103 -1.44 3.35 15.31
C VAL A 103 -2.00 1.95 15.18
N CYS A 104 -1.14 0.96 14.96
CA CYS A 104 -1.56 -0.44 14.94
C CYS A 104 -0.55 -1.32 15.66
N THR A 105 -1.06 -2.25 16.47
CA THR A 105 -0.24 -3.19 17.24
C THR A 105 -0.07 -4.53 16.56
N LEU A 106 -1.06 -4.99 15.78
CA LEU A 106 -1.13 -6.35 15.21
C LEU A 106 -1.04 -6.40 13.69
N CYS A 107 -1.39 -5.34 13.07
CA CYS A 107 -1.31 -4.94 11.71
C CYS A 107 -1.48 -5.83 10.49
N SER A 108 -2.64 -5.81 9.94
CA SER A 108 -2.87 -6.00 8.50
C SER A 108 -3.91 -5.02 7.96
N CYS A 109 -4.43 -4.13 8.80
CA CYS A 109 -5.51 -3.19 8.46
C CYS A 109 -5.02 -1.89 7.79
N TYR A 110 -3.79 -1.84 7.32
CA TYR A 110 -3.30 -0.68 6.58
C TYR A 110 -3.95 -0.67 5.19
N PRO A 111 -4.55 0.44 4.73
CA PRO A 111 -5.32 0.45 3.49
C PRO A 111 -4.40 0.47 2.25
N TRP A 112 -4.03 -0.71 1.78
CA TRP A 112 -3.07 -0.88 0.68
C TRP A 112 -3.45 -0.17 -0.61
N PRO A 113 -4.72 -0.15 -1.05
CA PRO A 113 -5.08 0.53 -2.29
C PRO A 113 -4.72 2.01 -2.32
N THR A 114 -4.76 2.67 -1.15
CA THR A 114 -4.57 4.12 -1.02
C THR A 114 -3.26 4.53 -0.35
N LEU A 115 -2.65 3.68 0.49
CA LEU A 115 -1.42 4.02 1.20
C LEU A 115 -0.25 3.07 0.88
N GLY A 116 -0.51 1.98 0.16
CA GLY A 116 0.48 0.96 -0.15
C GLY A 116 0.75 0.03 1.03
N LEU A 117 1.87 -0.66 0.98
CA LEU A 117 2.28 -1.55 2.06
C LEU A 117 2.66 -0.75 3.33
N PRO A 118 2.32 -1.25 4.53
CA PRO A 118 2.62 -0.53 5.77
C PRO A 118 4.13 -0.37 5.94
N PRO A 119 4.61 0.85 6.17
CA PRO A 119 6.04 1.10 6.39
C PRO A 119 6.51 0.46 7.70
N VAL A 120 7.79 0.10 7.76
CA VAL A 120 8.38 -0.60 8.92
C VAL A 120 8.22 0.20 10.22
N TRP A 121 8.37 1.52 10.15
CA TRP A 121 8.26 2.40 11.34
C TRP A 121 6.86 2.42 11.95
N TYR A 122 5.83 2.22 11.16
CA TYR A 122 4.42 2.24 11.58
C TYR A 122 4.10 1.25 12.73
N LYS A 123 4.83 0.14 12.78
CA LYS A 123 4.70 -0.91 13.81
C LYS A 123 5.77 -0.82 14.89
N ALA A 124 6.72 0.09 14.76
CA ALA A 124 7.85 0.16 15.68
C ALA A 124 7.43 0.59 17.09
N ALA A 125 8.00 -0.05 18.10
CA ALA A 125 7.74 0.31 19.49
C ALA A 125 8.05 1.78 19.81
N PRO A 126 9.15 2.39 19.31
CA PRO A 126 9.42 3.81 19.51
C PRO A 126 8.35 4.74 18.92
N TYR A 127 7.75 4.37 17.79
CA TYR A 127 6.64 5.14 17.22
C TYR A 127 5.40 5.08 18.14
N ARG A 128 4.99 3.87 18.53
CA ARG A 128 3.84 3.68 19.41
C ARG A 128 3.98 4.33 20.79
N ALA A 129 5.20 4.40 21.31
CA ALA A 129 5.47 5.01 22.59
C ALA A 129 5.37 6.56 22.59
N ARG A 130 5.32 7.18 21.42
CA ARG A 130 5.21 8.64 21.26
C ARG A 130 3.79 9.14 21.02
N ILE A 131 2.86 8.23 20.79
CA ILE A 131 1.46 8.49 20.53
C ILE A 131 0.62 8.10 21.74
#